data_2566ece612a49dd46d42b3c01d6ebb0c
#
_entry.id   2566ece612a49dd46d42b3c01d6ebb0c
#
_cell.length_a   1.000
_cell.length_b   1.000
_cell.length_c   1.000
_cell.angle_alpha   90.00
_cell.angle_beta   90.00
_cell.angle_gamma   90.00
#
_symmetry.space_group_name_H-M   'P 1'
#
loop_
_entity.id
_entity.type
_entity.pdbx_description
1 polymer ?
#
loop_
_entity_poly.entity_id
_entity_poly.type
_entity_poly.pdbx_seq_one_letter_code
_entity_poly.pdbx_strand_id
1 'polypeptide(L)'
;MALNVTLDFKKKLQAGKIVFGQTIGPGNDPEKTVRALKDYGYDFIMMENEHSLVNKETVYEYIGVSRKLELPILLRPEEKDANYRCFMDAGVNGLMTPGVNTVEDALFTVDRCYYPPIGHRGTGIGMSPYLLDGQNAAEMLLSDICQYVNDNVVLFPQTESVQCISNLHRILSLEGVTGTIVGTNDLVLDIYGAPPKMLRSETASAPIVEERLREIAQICKKAKKVAGIGGFAPKGLAKWAKEGYQLFMLGNVMGNNYERLKPAIEEMRSLLGL
;
A
#
# COMPACT_ATOMS: atom_id res chain seq x y z
N MET A 1 -17.67 -19.58 5.93
CA MET A 1 -17.23 -18.77 4.78
C MET A 1 -15.88 -18.18 5.17
N ALA A 2 -14.84 -18.44 4.44
CA ALA A 2 -13.56 -17.77 4.66
C ALA A 2 -13.74 -16.27 4.36
N LEU A 3 -13.32 -15.43 5.30
CA LEU A 3 -13.43 -13.98 5.18
C LEU A 3 -12.36 -13.46 4.23
N ASN A 4 -12.77 -12.99 3.07
CA ASN A 4 -11.86 -12.44 2.08
C ASN A 4 -11.65 -10.94 2.29
N VAL A 5 -10.88 -10.62 3.31
CA VAL A 5 -10.60 -9.23 3.74
C VAL A 5 -9.97 -8.40 2.61
N THR A 6 -9.12 -9.03 1.78
CA THR A 6 -8.46 -8.32 0.68
C THR A 6 -9.41 -8.03 -0.46
N LEU A 7 -10.26 -8.97 -0.82
CA LEU A 7 -11.20 -8.77 -1.91
C LEU A 7 -12.18 -7.62 -1.58
N ASP A 8 -12.62 -7.52 -0.34
CA ASP A 8 -13.47 -6.40 0.10
C ASP A 8 -12.73 -5.07 0.09
N PHE A 9 -11.45 -5.05 0.47
CA PHE A 9 -10.60 -3.88 0.34
C PHE A 9 -10.39 -3.50 -1.13
N LYS A 10 -10.08 -4.46 -1.99
CA LYS A 10 -9.93 -4.24 -3.44
C LYS A 10 -11.22 -3.72 -4.07
N LYS A 11 -12.38 -4.26 -3.69
CA LYS A 11 -13.70 -3.77 -4.11
C LYS A 11 -13.97 -2.34 -3.67
N LYS A 12 -13.60 -1.96 -2.42
CA LYS A 12 -13.69 -0.57 -1.96
C LYS A 12 -12.88 0.36 -2.86
N LEU A 13 -11.63 -0.03 -3.18
CA LEU A 13 -10.76 0.74 -4.07
C LEU A 13 -11.36 0.88 -5.48
N GLN A 14 -11.85 -0.21 -6.05
CA GLN A 14 -12.48 -0.23 -7.39
C GLN A 14 -13.77 0.60 -7.44
N ALA A 15 -14.51 0.66 -6.33
CA ALA A 15 -15.70 1.50 -6.20
C ALA A 15 -15.38 2.99 -5.97
N GLY A 16 -14.11 3.40 -6.01
CA GLY A 16 -13.70 4.79 -5.78
C GLY A 16 -13.89 5.26 -4.34
N LYS A 17 -14.02 4.35 -3.38
CA LYS A 17 -14.16 4.72 -1.97
C LYS A 17 -12.83 5.26 -1.43
N ILE A 18 -12.92 6.31 -0.60
CA ILE A 18 -11.78 6.79 0.17
C ILE A 18 -11.43 5.76 1.23
N VAL A 19 -10.15 5.44 1.34
CA VAL A 19 -9.60 4.50 2.33
C VAL A 19 -8.45 5.12 3.10
N PHE A 20 -8.35 4.76 4.40
CA PHE A 20 -7.36 5.28 5.32
C PHE A 20 -6.46 4.15 5.82
N GLY A 21 -5.16 4.34 5.69
CA GLY A 21 -4.14 3.43 6.19
C GLY A 21 -3.18 4.08 7.16
N GLN A 22 -2.45 3.23 7.84
CA GLN A 22 -1.43 3.64 8.79
C GLN A 22 -0.14 2.87 8.55
N THR A 23 0.98 3.57 8.50
CA THR A 23 2.31 2.96 8.43
C THR A 23 2.72 2.46 9.80
N ILE A 24 3.24 1.24 9.87
CA ILE A 24 3.69 0.58 11.10
C ILE A 24 5.18 0.33 11.03
N GLY A 25 5.92 0.98 11.91
CA GLY A 25 7.34 0.77 12.14
C GLY A 25 7.62 -0.20 13.31
N PRO A 26 8.86 -0.31 13.77
CA PRO A 26 9.26 -1.23 14.82
C PRO A 26 8.75 -0.83 16.21
N GLY A 27 8.83 -1.79 17.16
CA GLY A 27 8.60 -1.55 18.58
C GLY A 27 7.13 -1.42 19.00
N ASN A 28 6.19 -1.90 18.18
CA ASN A 28 4.76 -1.91 18.48
C ASN A 28 4.27 -3.33 18.82
N ASP A 29 3.30 -3.42 19.72
CA ASP A 29 2.57 -4.66 20.01
C ASP A 29 1.57 -4.93 18.87
N PRO A 30 1.66 -6.07 18.16
CA PRO A 30 0.79 -6.35 17.01
C PRO A 30 -0.71 -6.37 17.36
N GLU A 31 -1.12 -7.06 18.43
CA GLU A 31 -2.53 -7.19 18.81
C GLU A 31 -3.12 -5.82 19.17
N LYS A 32 -2.41 -5.02 19.98
CA LYS A 32 -2.88 -3.68 20.39
C LYS A 32 -2.94 -2.75 19.19
N THR A 33 -1.94 -2.80 18.30
CA THR A 33 -1.85 -1.94 17.12
C THR A 33 -3.00 -2.19 16.16
N VAL A 34 -3.19 -3.44 15.75
CA VAL A 34 -4.22 -3.78 14.76
C VAL A 34 -5.62 -3.55 15.34
N ARG A 35 -5.82 -3.88 16.62
CA ARG A 35 -7.10 -3.62 17.30
C ARG A 35 -7.41 -2.14 17.34
N ALA A 36 -6.48 -1.30 17.77
CA ALA A 36 -6.68 0.15 17.82
C ALA A 36 -7.03 0.72 16.44
N LEU A 37 -6.31 0.29 15.39
CA LEU A 37 -6.58 0.72 14.00
C LEU A 37 -7.97 0.27 13.54
N LYS A 38 -8.35 -0.99 13.80
CA LYS A 38 -9.68 -1.52 13.46
C LYS A 38 -10.78 -0.75 14.18
N ASP A 39 -10.64 -0.55 15.51
CA ASP A 39 -11.63 0.11 16.35
C ASP A 39 -11.82 1.59 15.96
N TYR A 40 -10.77 2.25 15.52
CA TYR A 40 -10.84 3.63 15.01
C TYR A 40 -11.31 3.73 13.57
N GLY A 41 -11.43 2.58 12.87
CA GLY A 41 -11.99 2.50 11.53
C GLY A 41 -10.99 2.79 10.41
N TYR A 42 -9.74 2.46 10.60
CA TYR A 42 -8.78 2.36 9.49
C TYR A 42 -9.12 1.19 8.58
N ASP A 43 -8.80 1.31 7.31
CA ASP A 43 -9.13 0.31 6.29
C ASP A 43 -7.99 -0.69 6.03
N PHE A 44 -6.74 -0.34 6.36
CA PHE A 44 -5.57 -1.21 6.19
C PHE A 44 -4.38 -0.75 7.02
N ILE A 45 -3.40 -1.64 7.18
CA ILE A 45 -2.07 -1.31 7.70
C ILE A 45 -1.02 -1.46 6.62
N MET A 46 0.04 -0.65 6.70
CA MET A 46 1.23 -0.72 5.84
C MET A 46 2.44 -1.03 6.72
N MET A 47 2.97 -2.24 6.64
CA MET A 47 4.23 -2.59 7.28
C MET A 47 5.38 -1.93 6.54
N GLU A 48 6.29 -1.32 7.29
CA GLU A 48 7.38 -0.50 6.77
C GLU A 48 8.71 -1.22 6.91
N ASN A 49 9.28 -1.66 5.80
CA ASN A 49 10.59 -2.32 5.79
C ASN A 49 11.64 -1.59 4.94
N GLU A 50 11.28 -0.57 4.17
CA GLU A 50 12.24 0.18 3.36
C GLU A 50 13.14 1.07 4.24
N HIS A 51 12.54 1.82 5.17
CA HIS A 51 13.26 2.78 6.02
C HIS A 51 13.24 2.39 7.50
N SER A 52 12.85 1.18 7.83
CA SER A 52 12.80 0.69 9.19
C SER A 52 13.18 -0.78 9.32
N LEU A 53 13.71 -1.15 10.47
CA LEU A 53 14.15 -2.52 10.75
C LEU A 53 12.99 -3.30 11.42
N VAL A 54 12.09 -3.83 10.60
CA VAL A 54 11.07 -4.78 11.06
C VAL A 54 11.46 -6.17 10.56
N ASN A 55 11.68 -7.12 11.47
CA ASN A 55 12.05 -8.47 11.10
C ASN A 55 10.86 -9.27 10.55
N LYS A 56 11.15 -10.37 9.83
CA LYS A 56 10.12 -11.20 9.19
C LYS A 56 9.18 -11.89 10.18
N GLU A 57 9.65 -12.22 11.36
CA GLU A 57 8.82 -12.81 12.41
C GLU A 57 7.76 -11.83 12.89
N THR A 58 8.14 -10.57 13.15
CA THR A 58 7.19 -9.51 13.49
C THR A 58 6.16 -9.28 12.38
N VAL A 59 6.57 -9.27 11.11
CA VAL A 59 5.63 -9.17 9.98
C VAL A 59 4.65 -10.35 10.01
N TYR A 60 5.14 -11.57 10.26
CA TYR A 60 4.29 -12.75 10.32
C TYR A 60 3.28 -12.71 11.48
N GLU A 61 3.67 -12.20 12.65
CA GLU A 61 2.75 -11.94 13.76
C GLU A 61 1.65 -10.95 13.38
N TYR A 62 2.02 -9.84 12.73
CA TYR A 62 1.05 -8.86 12.21
C TYR A 62 0.08 -9.49 11.20
N ILE A 63 0.54 -10.38 10.31
CA ILE A 63 -0.33 -11.10 9.36
C ILE A 63 -1.39 -11.90 10.13
N GLY A 64 -0.98 -12.66 11.15
CA GLY A 64 -1.89 -13.46 11.95
C GLY A 64 -2.95 -12.62 12.68
N VAL A 65 -2.52 -11.54 13.31
CA VAL A 65 -3.45 -10.61 13.99
C VAL A 65 -4.38 -9.90 13.01
N SER A 66 -3.85 -9.47 11.87
CA SER A 66 -4.64 -8.80 10.81
C SER A 66 -5.73 -9.72 10.26
N ARG A 67 -5.44 -11.01 10.07
CA ARG A 67 -6.44 -12.00 9.66
C ARG A 67 -7.51 -12.19 10.72
N LYS A 68 -7.12 -12.35 11.99
CA LYS A 68 -8.04 -12.50 13.12
C LYS A 68 -8.97 -11.30 13.29
N LEU A 69 -8.46 -10.10 13.08
CA LEU A 69 -9.19 -8.84 13.24
C LEU A 69 -9.79 -8.29 11.93
N GLU A 70 -9.64 -9.01 10.82
CA GLU A 70 -10.19 -8.63 9.51
C GLU A 70 -9.76 -7.24 9.05
N LEU A 71 -8.47 -6.92 9.17
CA LEU A 71 -7.88 -5.68 8.69
C LEU A 71 -6.77 -6.00 7.66
N PRO A 72 -6.87 -5.56 6.40
CA PRO A 72 -5.85 -5.83 5.39
C PRO A 72 -4.46 -5.36 5.80
N ILE A 73 -3.44 -6.18 5.49
CA ILE A 73 -2.05 -5.86 5.70
C ILE A 73 -1.32 -5.73 4.36
N LEU A 74 -0.76 -4.57 4.12
CA LEU A 74 0.15 -4.29 3.02
C LEU A 74 1.57 -4.19 3.55
N LEU A 75 2.57 -4.35 2.69
CA LEU A 75 3.98 -4.22 3.03
C LEU A 75 4.68 -3.31 2.03
N ARG A 76 5.52 -2.41 2.53
CA ARG A 76 6.57 -1.78 1.75
C ARG A 76 7.87 -2.54 2.01
N PRO A 77 8.39 -3.29 1.03
CA PRO A 77 9.61 -4.07 1.18
C PRO A 77 10.85 -3.18 1.15
N GLU A 78 12.00 -3.75 1.50
CA GLU A 78 13.30 -3.08 1.59
C GLU A 78 13.73 -2.43 0.26
N GLU A 79 13.43 -3.09 -0.87
CA GLU A 79 13.78 -2.63 -2.21
C GLU A 79 12.92 -3.31 -3.28
N LYS A 80 12.97 -2.83 -4.53
CA LYS A 80 12.15 -3.34 -5.64
C LYS A 80 12.41 -4.79 -6.02
N ASP A 81 13.59 -5.33 -5.72
CA ASP A 81 14.00 -6.71 -6.00
C ASP A 81 14.07 -7.60 -4.76
N ALA A 82 13.50 -7.13 -3.64
CA ALA A 82 13.29 -7.93 -2.45
C ALA A 82 12.54 -9.24 -2.75
N ASN A 83 12.66 -10.19 -1.85
CA ASN A 83 11.99 -11.49 -1.98
C ASN A 83 10.48 -11.36 -1.70
N TYR A 84 9.72 -10.76 -2.61
CA TYR A 84 8.27 -10.56 -2.48
C TYR A 84 7.50 -11.85 -2.21
N ARG A 85 7.95 -12.96 -2.83
CA ARG A 85 7.32 -14.28 -2.71
C ARG A 85 7.15 -14.72 -1.26
N CYS A 86 8.18 -14.55 -0.44
CA CYS A 86 8.15 -14.91 0.97
C CYS A 86 7.02 -14.18 1.73
N PHE A 87 6.87 -12.90 1.53
CA PHE A 87 5.82 -12.10 2.17
C PHE A 87 4.42 -12.42 1.64
N MET A 88 4.31 -12.61 0.32
CA MET A 88 3.04 -12.96 -0.31
C MET A 88 2.57 -14.36 0.10
N ASP A 89 3.49 -15.34 0.20
CA ASP A 89 3.16 -16.70 0.67
C ASP A 89 2.82 -16.71 2.15
N ALA A 90 3.41 -15.81 2.95
CA ALA A 90 3.05 -15.63 4.35
C ALA A 90 1.63 -15.06 4.54
N GLY A 91 1.05 -14.43 3.52
CA GLY A 91 -0.33 -13.91 3.56
C GLY A 91 -0.45 -12.38 3.60
N VAL A 92 0.60 -11.63 3.23
CA VAL A 92 0.48 -10.19 2.97
C VAL A 92 -0.52 -9.96 1.84
N ASN A 93 -1.42 -9.01 2.01
CA ASN A 93 -2.50 -8.74 1.05
C ASN A 93 -2.06 -7.94 -0.17
N GLY A 94 -0.92 -7.27 -0.10
CA GLY A 94 -0.37 -6.51 -1.22
C GLY A 94 0.90 -5.77 -0.87
N LEU A 95 1.51 -5.18 -1.88
CA LEU A 95 2.78 -4.48 -1.76
C LEU A 95 2.67 -3.04 -2.26
N MET A 96 3.42 -2.15 -1.59
CA MET A 96 3.86 -0.87 -2.12
C MET A 96 5.33 -1.03 -2.48
N THR A 97 5.66 -1.11 -3.78
CA THR A 97 7.02 -1.44 -4.22
C THR A 97 7.83 -0.19 -4.52
N PRO A 98 8.94 0.04 -3.77
CA PRO A 98 9.80 1.21 -3.96
C PRO A 98 10.67 1.08 -5.21
N GLY A 99 11.30 2.17 -5.63
CA GLY A 99 12.31 2.19 -6.70
C GLY A 99 11.79 1.81 -8.10
N VAL A 100 10.49 1.89 -8.35
CA VAL A 100 9.89 1.57 -9.65
C VAL A 100 9.89 2.82 -10.52
N ASN A 101 10.81 2.88 -11.50
CA ASN A 101 10.99 4.02 -12.39
C ASN A 101 10.56 3.72 -13.84
N THR A 102 10.60 2.47 -14.24
CA THR A 102 10.32 2.02 -15.61
C THR A 102 9.18 1.02 -15.68
N VAL A 103 8.72 0.74 -16.88
CA VAL A 103 7.72 -0.32 -17.13
C VAL A 103 8.32 -1.68 -16.80
N GLU A 104 9.60 -1.88 -17.08
CA GLU A 104 10.33 -3.11 -16.79
C GLU A 104 10.43 -3.36 -15.28
N ASP A 105 10.67 -2.31 -14.47
CA ASP A 105 10.62 -2.43 -13.01
C ASP A 105 9.23 -2.86 -12.53
N ALA A 106 8.18 -2.26 -13.08
CA ALA A 106 6.81 -2.62 -12.74
C ALA A 106 6.43 -4.04 -13.17
N LEU A 107 6.84 -4.46 -14.37
CA LEU A 107 6.67 -5.84 -14.86
C LEU A 107 7.36 -6.85 -13.94
N PHE A 108 8.58 -6.52 -13.48
CA PHE A 108 9.30 -7.35 -12.52
C PHE A 108 8.50 -7.57 -11.24
N THR A 109 7.88 -6.50 -10.69
CA THR A 109 7.06 -6.63 -9.47
C THR A 109 5.78 -7.43 -9.73
N VAL A 110 5.09 -7.21 -10.86
CA VAL A 110 3.91 -7.99 -11.24
C VAL A 110 4.27 -9.47 -11.37
N ASP A 111 5.36 -9.79 -12.08
CA ASP A 111 5.83 -11.15 -12.30
C ASP A 111 6.05 -11.93 -10.99
N ARG A 112 6.52 -11.25 -9.95
CA ARG A 112 6.81 -11.85 -8.65
C ARG A 112 5.61 -11.93 -7.70
N CYS A 113 4.57 -11.14 -7.94
CA CYS A 113 3.41 -11.05 -7.06
C CYS A 113 2.25 -11.95 -7.49
N TYR A 114 2.13 -12.24 -8.78
CA TYR A 114 0.98 -12.94 -9.35
C TYR A 114 1.34 -14.31 -9.92
N TYR A 115 0.43 -15.26 -9.79
CA TYR A 115 0.50 -16.53 -10.50
C TYR A 115 0.12 -16.35 -11.99
N PRO A 116 0.48 -17.31 -12.87
CA PRO A 116 -0.01 -17.30 -14.25
C PRO A 116 -1.55 -17.15 -14.33
N PRO A 117 -2.09 -16.44 -15.36
CA PRO A 117 -1.37 -15.90 -16.51
C PRO A 117 -0.79 -14.49 -16.30
N ILE A 118 -0.99 -13.84 -15.16
CA ILE A 118 -0.60 -12.44 -14.90
C ILE A 118 0.90 -12.33 -14.65
N GLY A 119 1.48 -13.26 -13.91
CA GLY A 119 2.90 -13.30 -13.56
C GLY A 119 3.43 -14.73 -13.44
N HIS A 120 4.64 -14.89 -12.89
CA HIS A 120 5.31 -16.17 -12.72
C HIS A 120 5.76 -16.42 -11.27
N ARG A 121 4.95 -15.97 -10.30
CA ARG A 121 5.20 -16.24 -8.89
C ARG A 121 5.34 -17.73 -8.65
N GLY A 122 6.42 -18.15 -7.98
CA GLY A 122 6.57 -19.53 -7.54
C GLY A 122 5.57 -19.88 -6.44
N THR A 123 5.20 -21.13 -6.32
CA THR A 123 4.17 -21.60 -5.39
C THR A 123 4.77 -21.96 -4.03
N GLY A 124 4.24 -21.38 -2.95
CA GLY A 124 4.48 -21.74 -1.55
C GLY A 124 3.16 -22.13 -0.85
N ILE A 125 2.22 -22.73 -1.60
CA ILE A 125 0.90 -23.11 -1.12
C ILE A 125 1.07 -24.10 0.04
N GLY A 126 0.41 -23.82 1.18
CA GLY A 126 0.50 -24.65 2.39
C GLY A 126 1.60 -24.24 3.36
N MET A 127 2.49 -23.31 3.01
CA MET A 127 3.53 -22.81 3.93
C MET A 127 2.98 -21.84 4.99
N SER A 128 1.80 -21.26 4.74
CA SER A 128 1.12 -20.38 5.70
C SER A 128 -0.41 -20.62 5.65
N PRO A 129 -1.09 -20.67 6.80
CA PRO A 129 -2.56 -20.78 6.85
C PRO A 129 -3.27 -19.50 6.37
N TYR A 130 -2.54 -18.40 6.25
CA TYR A 130 -3.11 -17.09 5.94
C TYR A 130 -3.21 -16.81 4.44
N LEU A 131 -2.51 -17.58 3.58
CA LEU A 131 -2.54 -17.38 2.13
C LEU A 131 -3.94 -17.60 1.53
N LEU A 132 -4.66 -18.59 2.04
CA LEU A 132 -5.98 -19.00 1.55
C LEU A 132 -7.11 -18.70 2.56
N ASP A 133 -6.86 -17.82 3.53
CA ASP A 133 -7.84 -17.45 4.56
C ASP A 133 -8.48 -18.66 5.27
N GLY A 134 -7.66 -19.69 5.55
CA GLY A 134 -8.07 -20.90 6.24
C GLY A 134 -8.76 -21.95 5.36
N GLN A 135 -8.83 -21.76 4.05
CA GLN A 135 -9.33 -22.78 3.13
C GLN A 135 -8.31 -23.93 3.00
N ASN A 136 -8.82 -25.16 2.86
CA ASN A 136 -7.98 -26.34 2.71
C ASN A 136 -7.48 -26.49 1.28
N ALA A 137 -6.21 -26.19 1.03
CA ALA A 137 -5.61 -26.29 -0.31
C ALA A 137 -5.72 -27.70 -0.92
N ALA A 138 -5.74 -28.76 -0.09
CA ALA A 138 -5.85 -30.14 -0.58
C ALA A 138 -7.23 -30.47 -1.20
N GLU A 139 -8.22 -29.65 -0.94
CA GLU A 139 -9.59 -29.80 -1.46
C GLU A 139 -9.90 -28.85 -2.62
N MET A 140 -8.90 -28.08 -3.07
CA MET A 140 -9.08 -27.09 -4.14
C MET A 140 -8.32 -27.49 -5.41
N LEU A 141 -8.84 -27.11 -6.55
CA LEU A 141 -8.07 -27.19 -7.81
C LEU A 141 -6.95 -26.15 -7.77
N LEU A 142 -5.79 -26.50 -8.32
CA LEU A 142 -4.64 -25.58 -8.39
C LEU A 142 -5.01 -24.28 -9.14
N SER A 143 -5.81 -24.39 -10.18
CA SER A 143 -6.34 -23.21 -10.93
C SER A 143 -7.14 -22.27 -10.02
N ASP A 144 -7.98 -22.83 -9.16
CA ASP A 144 -8.85 -22.05 -8.28
C ASP A 144 -8.04 -21.37 -7.17
N ILE A 145 -7.01 -22.05 -6.67
CA ILE A 145 -6.05 -21.48 -5.72
C ILE A 145 -5.33 -20.29 -6.36
N CYS A 146 -4.76 -20.47 -7.56
CA CYS A 146 -4.06 -19.40 -8.27
C CYS A 146 -4.98 -18.21 -8.55
N GLN A 147 -6.19 -18.47 -9.01
CA GLN A 147 -7.19 -17.42 -9.26
C GLN A 147 -7.56 -16.68 -7.97
N TYR A 148 -7.87 -17.44 -6.91
CA TYR A 148 -8.19 -16.87 -5.60
C TYR A 148 -7.08 -15.94 -5.09
N VAL A 149 -5.82 -16.37 -5.17
CA VAL A 149 -4.69 -15.55 -4.73
C VAL A 149 -4.52 -14.32 -5.61
N ASN A 150 -4.60 -14.46 -6.95
CA ASN A 150 -4.50 -13.33 -7.88
C ASN A 150 -5.61 -12.29 -7.65
N ASP A 151 -6.83 -12.74 -7.37
CA ASP A 151 -7.96 -11.85 -7.10
C ASP A 151 -7.79 -11.07 -5.80
N ASN A 152 -7.00 -11.62 -4.86
CA ASN A 152 -6.79 -11.05 -3.53
C ASN A 152 -5.52 -10.20 -3.38
N VAL A 153 -4.74 -10.00 -4.44
CA VAL A 153 -3.55 -9.15 -4.40
C VAL A 153 -3.89 -7.72 -4.81
N VAL A 154 -3.33 -6.76 -4.09
CA VAL A 154 -3.23 -5.36 -4.51
C VAL A 154 -1.77 -4.97 -4.66
N LEU A 155 -1.41 -4.29 -5.76
CA LEU A 155 -0.04 -3.89 -6.05
C LEU A 155 0.01 -2.40 -6.39
N PHE A 156 0.88 -1.69 -5.66
CA PHE A 156 1.09 -0.26 -5.80
C PHE A 156 2.58 0.03 -6.04
N PRO A 157 3.06 0.10 -7.30
CA PRO A 157 4.35 0.74 -7.58
C PRO A 157 4.40 2.12 -6.95
N GLN A 158 5.47 2.43 -6.20
CA GLN A 158 5.65 3.73 -5.56
C GLN A 158 6.08 4.75 -6.62
N THR A 159 5.35 5.87 -6.70
CA THR A 159 5.76 6.99 -7.56
C THR A 159 6.56 8.01 -6.73
N GLU A 160 7.86 8.03 -6.95
CA GLU A 160 8.80 8.82 -6.15
C GLU A 160 9.91 9.47 -6.97
N SER A 161 9.76 9.48 -8.31
CA SER A 161 10.69 10.14 -9.22
C SER A 161 9.98 10.73 -10.43
N VAL A 162 10.59 11.73 -11.06
CA VAL A 162 10.12 12.33 -12.32
C VAL A 162 10.13 11.28 -13.44
N GLN A 163 11.11 10.36 -13.43
CA GLN A 163 11.15 9.26 -14.39
C GLN A 163 9.94 8.33 -14.23
N CYS A 164 9.56 7.99 -12.97
CA CYS A 164 8.35 7.20 -12.73
C CYS A 164 7.10 7.92 -13.25
N ILE A 165 6.95 9.23 -12.99
CA ILE A 165 5.80 10.02 -13.48
C ILE A 165 5.70 9.95 -15.00
N SER A 166 6.83 10.10 -15.70
CA SER A 166 6.89 10.05 -17.17
C SER A 166 6.44 8.68 -17.74
N ASN A 167 6.65 7.60 -17.00
CA ASN A 167 6.26 6.24 -17.37
C ASN A 167 4.92 5.81 -16.75
N LEU A 168 4.34 6.60 -15.85
CA LEU A 168 3.24 6.17 -14.98
C LEU A 168 2.01 5.68 -15.75
N HIS A 169 1.67 6.31 -16.87
CA HIS A 169 0.53 5.87 -17.70
C HIS A 169 0.72 4.44 -18.25
N ARG A 170 1.95 4.05 -18.61
CA ARG A 170 2.30 2.70 -19.08
C ARG A 170 2.36 1.71 -17.91
N ILE A 171 2.94 2.12 -16.79
CA ILE A 171 3.00 1.33 -15.55
C ILE A 171 1.57 0.97 -15.10
N LEU A 172 0.68 1.95 -15.05
CA LEU A 172 -0.71 1.75 -14.64
C LEU A 172 -1.54 0.93 -15.64
N SER A 173 -1.13 0.80 -16.90
CA SER A 173 -1.81 -0.05 -17.88
C SER A 173 -1.52 -1.53 -17.70
N LEU A 174 -0.52 -1.90 -16.93
CA LEU A 174 -0.18 -3.29 -16.67
C LEU A 174 -1.29 -4.00 -15.89
N GLU A 175 -1.60 -5.23 -16.31
CA GLU A 175 -2.45 -6.12 -15.54
C GLU A 175 -1.78 -6.40 -14.18
N GLY A 176 -2.59 -6.51 -13.12
CA GLY A 176 -2.09 -6.69 -11.75
C GLY A 176 -1.78 -5.39 -11.01
N VAL A 177 -1.46 -4.28 -11.69
CA VAL A 177 -1.25 -2.99 -11.02
C VAL A 177 -2.59 -2.40 -10.58
N THR A 178 -2.74 -2.18 -9.28
CA THR A 178 -3.98 -1.61 -8.67
C THR A 178 -4.00 -0.09 -8.77
N GLY A 179 -2.86 0.53 -8.61
CA GLY A 179 -2.68 1.98 -8.62
C GLY A 179 -1.25 2.36 -8.29
N THR A 180 -1.05 3.54 -7.73
CA THR A 180 0.24 3.98 -7.19
C THR A 180 0.07 4.67 -5.85
N ILE A 181 1.08 4.63 -4.99
CA ILE A 181 1.19 5.45 -3.78
C ILE A 181 2.41 6.33 -3.92
N VAL A 182 2.25 7.63 -3.67
CA VAL A 182 3.35 8.60 -3.83
C VAL A 182 4.32 8.53 -2.65
N GLY A 183 5.60 8.35 -2.94
CA GLY A 183 6.72 8.56 -2.04
C GLY A 183 7.13 10.03 -2.01
N THR A 184 6.41 10.85 -1.23
CA THR A 184 6.46 12.31 -1.34
C THR A 184 7.84 12.89 -1.01
N ASN A 185 8.57 12.32 -0.05
CA ASN A 185 9.89 12.82 0.34
C ASN A 185 10.92 12.63 -0.78
N ASP A 186 10.96 11.42 -1.34
CA ASP A 186 11.91 11.06 -2.41
C ASP A 186 11.58 11.77 -3.70
N LEU A 187 10.29 11.91 -4.01
CA LEU A 187 9.83 12.72 -5.14
C LEU A 187 10.27 14.18 -5.03
N VAL A 188 10.25 14.78 -3.84
CA VAL A 188 10.76 16.14 -3.61
C VAL A 188 12.24 16.23 -3.96
N LEU A 189 13.05 15.27 -3.47
CA LEU A 189 14.49 15.27 -3.74
C LEU A 189 14.79 15.08 -5.23
N ASP A 190 14.04 14.20 -5.89
CA ASP A 190 14.20 13.94 -7.33
C ASP A 190 13.80 15.16 -8.19
N ILE A 191 12.69 15.83 -7.87
CA ILE A 191 12.25 17.04 -8.57
C ILE A 191 13.29 18.16 -8.50
N TYR A 192 13.90 18.35 -7.35
CA TYR A 192 14.89 19.42 -7.17
C TYR A 192 16.30 19.03 -7.64
N GLY A 193 16.60 17.74 -7.78
CA GLY A 193 17.93 17.23 -8.11
C GLY A 193 19.00 17.50 -7.03
N ALA A 194 18.64 18.27 -6.00
CA ALA A 194 19.47 18.57 -4.80
C ALA A 194 18.54 18.95 -3.65
N PRO A 195 18.98 18.76 -2.37
CA PRO A 195 18.14 19.16 -1.23
C PRO A 195 17.76 20.64 -1.27
N PRO A 196 16.48 21.00 -1.35
CA PRO A 196 16.06 22.40 -1.39
C PRO A 196 16.31 23.12 -0.06
N LYS A 197 16.68 24.39 -0.10
CA LYS A 197 16.88 25.23 1.09
C LYS A 197 15.54 25.74 1.62
N MET A 198 14.72 24.84 2.16
CA MET A 198 13.41 25.13 2.78
C MET A 198 13.16 24.18 3.94
N LEU A 199 12.19 24.50 4.78
CA LEU A 199 11.80 23.62 5.87
C LEU A 199 11.21 22.31 5.33
N ARG A 200 11.52 21.19 5.95
CA ARG A 200 10.99 19.87 5.56
C ARG A 200 9.44 19.86 5.51
N SER A 201 8.79 20.58 6.41
CA SER A 201 7.32 20.68 6.46
C SER A 201 6.72 21.45 5.27
N GLU A 202 7.52 22.19 4.53
CA GLU A 202 7.10 23.02 3.40
C GLU A 202 7.37 22.37 2.05
N THR A 203 8.36 21.44 2.00
CA THR A 203 8.84 20.88 0.72
C THR A 203 7.74 20.25 -0.12
N ALA A 204 6.89 19.44 0.50
CA ALA A 204 5.81 18.74 -0.20
C ALA A 204 4.65 19.67 -0.63
N SER A 205 4.60 20.89 -0.10
CA SER A 205 3.63 21.93 -0.46
C SER A 205 4.20 22.97 -1.43
N ALA A 206 5.43 22.80 -1.89
CA ALA A 206 6.02 23.68 -2.89
C ALA A 206 5.26 23.57 -4.23
N PRO A 207 5.04 24.70 -4.94
CA PRO A 207 4.19 24.74 -6.14
C PRO A 207 4.58 23.70 -7.20
N ILE A 208 5.88 23.50 -7.43
CA ILE A 208 6.39 22.50 -8.39
C ILE A 208 6.04 21.06 -7.97
N VAL A 209 6.08 20.75 -6.68
CA VAL A 209 5.73 19.44 -6.15
C VAL A 209 4.22 19.23 -6.27
N GLU A 210 3.41 20.22 -5.90
CA GLU A 210 1.96 20.15 -6.04
C GLU A 210 1.52 19.96 -7.49
N GLU A 211 2.21 20.58 -8.45
CA GLU A 211 1.95 20.38 -9.88
C GLU A 211 2.15 18.90 -10.26
N ARG A 212 3.25 18.28 -9.82
CA ARG A 212 3.51 16.85 -10.06
C ARG A 212 2.48 15.95 -9.38
N LEU A 213 2.05 16.30 -8.18
CA LEU A 213 0.98 15.54 -7.48
C LEU A 213 -0.35 15.62 -8.24
N ARG A 214 -0.72 16.78 -8.82
CA ARG A 214 -1.91 16.88 -9.69
C ARG A 214 -1.76 16.08 -10.98
N GLU A 215 -0.58 16.08 -11.59
CA GLU A 215 -0.28 15.28 -12.77
C GLU A 215 -0.48 13.80 -12.49
N ILE A 216 0.07 13.27 -11.39
CA ILE A 216 -0.11 11.88 -10.96
C ILE A 216 -1.61 11.55 -10.79
N ALA A 217 -2.37 12.40 -10.10
CA ALA A 217 -3.81 12.20 -9.91
C ALA A 217 -4.57 12.12 -11.25
N GLN A 218 -4.23 12.99 -12.21
CA GLN A 218 -4.84 13.01 -13.54
C GLN A 218 -4.51 11.73 -14.33
N ILE A 219 -3.27 11.26 -14.26
CA ILE A 219 -2.85 10.01 -14.92
C ILE A 219 -3.63 8.82 -14.32
N CYS A 220 -3.70 8.73 -12.98
CA CYS A 220 -4.45 7.69 -12.29
C CYS A 220 -5.95 7.71 -12.66
N LYS A 221 -6.56 8.90 -12.68
CA LYS A 221 -7.96 9.08 -13.08
C LYS A 221 -8.23 8.62 -14.51
N LYS A 222 -7.36 8.97 -15.47
CA LYS A 222 -7.47 8.52 -16.86
C LYS A 222 -7.33 7.01 -16.99
N ALA A 223 -6.42 6.42 -16.21
CA ALA A 223 -6.19 4.98 -16.18
C ALA A 223 -7.27 4.21 -15.38
N LYS A 224 -8.18 4.89 -14.68
CA LYS A 224 -9.13 4.30 -13.71
C LYS A 224 -8.42 3.46 -12.65
N LYS A 225 -7.30 3.96 -12.14
CA LYS A 225 -6.44 3.33 -11.15
C LYS A 225 -6.37 4.20 -9.88
N VAL A 226 -6.03 3.55 -8.77
CA VAL A 226 -5.95 4.20 -7.46
C VAL A 226 -4.79 5.18 -7.40
N ALA A 227 -5.04 6.40 -6.92
CA ALA A 227 -4.01 7.33 -6.49
C ALA A 227 -3.94 7.33 -4.95
N GLY A 228 -2.78 7.00 -4.40
CA GLY A 228 -2.49 7.00 -2.97
C GLY A 228 -1.45 8.04 -2.59
N ILE A 229 -1.56 8.60 -1.39
CA ILE A 229 -0.63 9.61 -0.89
C ILE A 229 -0.50 9.56 0.65
N GLY A 230 0.66 9.95 1.16
CA GLY A 230 0.98 10.13 2.57
C GLY A 230 1.94 11.30 2.76
N GLY A 231 2.49 11.42 3.98
CA GLY A 231 3.53 12.40 4.26
C GLY A 231 3.03 13.79 4.64
N PHE A 232 1.72 14.00 4.79
CA PHE A 232 1.11 15.26 5.23
C PHE A 232 0.26 15.06 6.48
N ALA A 233 0.04 16.14 7.22
CA ALA A 233 -1.01 16.19 8.24
C ALA A 233 -2.42 16.09 7.58
N PRO A 234 -3.48 15.70 8.33
CA PRO A 234 -4.83 15.53 7.76
C PRO A 234 -5.33 16.69 6.91
N LYS A 235 -5.13 17.93 7.36
CA LYS A 235 -5.48 19.13 6.56
C LYS A 235 -4.77 19.19 5.20
N GLY A 236 -3.51 18.78 5.16
CA GLY A 236 -2.73 18.71 3.93
C GLY A 236 -3.21 17.58 3.01
N LEU A 237 -3.62 16.43 3.59
CA LEU A 237 -4.14 15.30 2.83
C LEU A 237 -5.54 15.54 2.26
N ALA A 238 -6.42 16.19 3.01
CA ALA A 238 -7.82 16.40 2.62
C ALA A 238 -7.99 17.15 1.30
N LYS A 239 -7.09 18.11 0.99
CA LYS A 239 -7.13 18.80 -0.31
C LYS A 239 -6.92 17.87 -1.50
N TRP A 240 -6.12 16.81 -1.34
CA TRP A 240 -5.79 15.85 -2.39
C TRP A 240 -6.95 14.92 -2.74
N ALA A 241 -7.90 14.72 -1.82
CA ALA A 241 -9.13 13.99 -2.13
C ALA A 241 -9.94 14.69 -3.26
N LYS A 242 -9.96 16.02 -3.28
CA LYS A 242 -10.62 16.79 -4.34
C LYS A 242 -9.91 16.71 -5.69
N GLU A 243 -8.61 16.39 -5.67
CA GLU A 243 -7.79 16.18 -6.88
C GLU A 243 -7.89 14.75 -7.42
N GLY A 244 -8.55 13.83 -6.68
CA GLY A 244 -8.78 12.44 -7.10
C GLY A 244 -7.97 11.39 -6.38
N TYR A 245 -7.22 11.76 -5.34
CA TYR A 245 -6.61 10.77 -4.45
C TYR A 245 -7.68 10.09 -3.59
N GLN A 246 -7.57 8.78 -3.42
CA GLN A 246 -8.55 8.00 -2.66
C GLN A 246 -7.92 7.12 -1.56
N LEU A 247 -6.61 6.88 -1.59
CA LEU A 247 -5.90 6.14 -0.56
C LEU A 247 -4.99 7.08 0.22
N PHE A 248 -5.19 7.17 1.54
CA PHE A 248 -4.47 8.11 2.40
C PHE A 248 -3.74 7.39 3.52
N MET A 249 -2.40 7.61 3.60
CA MET A 249 -1.57 7.18 4.72
C MET A 249 -1.54 8.28 5.77
N LEU A 250 -2.15 8.04 6.95
CA LEU A 250 -2.35 9.09 7.98
C LEU A 250 -1.17 9.26 8.94
N GLY A 251 -0.02 8.70 8.61
CA GLY A 251 1.21 8.84 9.39
C GLY A 251 1.84 7.51 9.80
N ASN A 252 2.70 7.54 10.81
CA ASN A 252 3.46 6.38 11.28
C ASN A 252 3.19 6.10 12.76
N VAL A 253 3.03 4.82 13.13
CA VAL A 253 3.06 4.35 14.52
C VAL A 253 4.40 3.70 14.79
N MET A 254 5.07 4.18 15.82
CA MET A 254 6.32 3.62 16.35
C MET A 254 6.30 3.68 17.89
N GLY A 255 6.78 2.62 18.55
CA GLY A 255 6.92 2.58 19.99
C GLY A 255 5.59 2.70 20.76
N ASN A 256 4.52 2.05 20.27
CA ASN A 256 3.20 1.99 20.92
C ASN A 256 2.49 3.35 21.09
N ASN A 257 2.78 4.34 20.25
CA ASN A 257 2.12 5.65 20.31
C ASN A 257 0.78 5.62 19.58
N TYR A 258 -0.27 5.10 20.24
CA TYR A 258 -1.61 4.95 19.67
C TYR A 258 -2.49 6.20 19.84
N GLU A 259 -2.12 7.16 20.68
CA GLU A 259 -2.94 8.34 21.03
C GLU A 259 -3.24 9.22 19.82
N ARG A 260 -2.37 9.22 18.83
CA ARG A 260 -2.51 10.03 17.61
C ARG A 260 -3.43 9.41 16.57
N LEU A 261 -3.71 8.12 16.65
CA LEU A 261 -4.47 7.40 15.61
C LEU A 261 -5.91 7.90 15.50
N LYS A 262 -6.62 7.94 16.63
CA LYS A 262 -8.02 8.36 16.67
C LYS A 262 -8.20 9.82 16.22
N PRO A 263 -7.47 10.80 16.75
CA PRO A 263 -7.60 12.19 16.30
C PRO A 263 -7.31 12.37 14.81
N ALA A 264 -6.30 11.67 14.26
CA ALA A 264 -5.93 11.82 12.85
C ALA A 264 -7.04 11.35 11.89
N ILE A 265 -7.66 10.21 12.17
CA ILE A 265 -8.74 9.69 11.31
C ILE A 265 -10.05 10.49 11.49
N GLU A 266 -10.37 10.92 12.71
CA GLU A 266 -11.54 11.76 12.99
C GLU A 266 -11.43 13.11 12.30
N GLU A 267 -10.25 13.77 12.38
CA GLU A 267 -9.99 15.01 11.64
C GLU A 267 -10.14 14.80 10.14
N MET A 268 -9.54 13.73 9.60
CA MET A 268 -9.60 13.46 8.15
C MET A 268 -11.03 13.22 7.67
N ARG A 269 -11.81 12.43 8.40
CA ARG A 269 -13.23 12.21 8.11
C ARG A 269 -14.05 13.48 8.18
N SER A 270 -13.86 14.27 9.21
CA SER A 270 -14.55 15.58 9.35
C SER A 270 -14.25 16.50 8.16
N LEU A 271 -12.98 16.59 7.73
CA LEU A 271 -12.58 17.43 6.60
C LEU A 271 -13.16 16.96 5.25
N LEU A 272 -13.49 15.67 5.14
CA LEU A 272 -14.05 15.07 3.93
C LEU A 272 -15.57 14.89 3.97
N GLY A 273 -16.22 15.16 5.11
CA GLY A 273 -17.66 14.97 5.28
C GLY A 273 -18.08 13.50 5.32
N LEU A 274 -17.25 12.61 5.91
CA LEU A 274 -17.45 11.16 6.02
C LEU A 274 -17.87 10.74 7.41
#